data_a7e3903b5199a8cadd6520aad26ddcc6
#
_entry.id   a7e3903b5199a8cadd6520aad26ddcc6
#
_cell.length_a   1.000
_cell.length_b   1.000
_cell.length_c   1.000
_cell.angle_alpha   90.00
_cell.angle_beta   90.00
_cell.angle_gamma   90.00
#
_symmetry.space_group_name_H-M   'P 1'
#
loop_
_entity.id
_entity.type
_entity.pdbx_description
1 polymer ?
#
loop_
_entity_poly.entity_id
_entity_poly.type
_entity_poly.pdbx_seq_one_letter_code
_entity_poly.pdbx_strand_id
1 'polypeptide(L)'
;MRVKKGMIAGLFTIALIITLVVGFVGYNRNKARDTLAGQIAALSPGNGPPETIEGLRTAIKAYEAKIAMQVKDTAQTGVYYKILANRLQDRGLHGEALEALEKAIYYTPTDPALHYMVGVSAGIMAKSALNFKDKYYTLAEEGYLRAISLDERYVRPLYGLGVLYTFELGRSREAIPYLSRSLAISPDVDTMFVLARSYYMIEAYQEAAEVYKQIIGFTKDPVKQNEAQANRQMVLDIIHG
;
A
#
# COMPACT_ATOMS: atom_id res chain seq x y z
N MET A 1 82.92 28.46 10.26
CA MET A 1 82.30 27.26 10.88
C MET A 1 80.77 27.41 11.26
N ARG A 2 80.21 28.63 11.15
CA ARG A 2 78.75 28.87 11.48
C ARG A 2 77.79 28.47 10.37
N VAL A 3 78.14 28.37 9.10
CA VAL A 3 77.23 28.02 7.98
C VAL A 3 76.81 26.54 7.99
N LYS A 4 77.66 25.63 8.48
CA LYS A 4 77.33 24.19 8.54
C LYS A 4 76.27 23.84 9.58
N LYS A 5 76.15 24.59 10.71
CA LYS A 5 75.12 24.32 11.73
C LYS A 5 73.72 24.70 11.31
N GLY A 6 73.55 25.82 10.55
CA GLY A 6 72.21 26.22 10.04
C GLY A 6 71.71 25.29 8.95
N MET A 7 72.63 24.76 8.11
CA MET A 7 72.26 23.83 7.03
C MET A 7 71.81 22.45 7.57
N ILE A 8 72.44 21.98 8.68
CA ILE A 8 72.05 20.73 9.34
C ILE A 8 70.71 20.89 10.05
N ALA A 9 70.46 22.03 10.74
CA ALA A 9 69.17 22.35 11.35
C ALA A 9 68.04 22.45 10.33
N GLY A 10 68.29 23.05 9.14
CA GLY A 10 67.35 23.12 8.04
C GLY A 10 66.99 21.75 7.45
N LEU A 11 67.97 20.84 7.35
CA LEU A 11 67.71 19.46 6.89
C LEU A 11 66.90 18.64 7.89
N PHE A 12 67.12 18.82 9.20
CA PHE A 12 66.32 18.18 10.22
C PHE A 12 64.86 18.67 10.27
N THR A 13 64.62 19.97 10.08
CA THR A 13 63.25 20.52 9.99
C THR A 13 62.51 20.05 8.72
N ILE A 14 63.20 19.98 7.59
CA ILE A 14 62.61 19.44 6.35
C ILE A 14 62.30 17.95 6.51
N ALA A 15 63.20 17.14 7.10
CA ALA A 15 62.94 15.72 7.34
C ALA A 15 61.75 15.50 8.31
N LEU A 16 61.63 16.33 9.37
CA LEU A 16 60.52 16.29 10.30
C LEU A 16 59.18 16.64 9.62
N ILE A 17 59.17 17.67 8.79
CA ILE A 17 57.98 18.07 7.99
C ILE A 17 57.58 16.96 7.03
N ILE A 18 58.52 16.35 6.32
CA ILE A 18 58.26 15.22 5.42
C ILE A 18 57.67 14.05 6.18
N THR A 19 58.20 13.71 7.35
CA THR A 19 57.70 12.62 8.18
C THR A 19 56.27 12.89 8.70
N LEU A 20 55.98 14.13 9.11
CA LEU A 20 54.65 14.55 9.52
C LEU A 20 53.66 14.55 8.34
N VAL A 21 54.07 15.01 7.16
CA VAL A 21 53.23 15.00 5.96
C VAL A 21 52.96 13.57 5.50
N VAL A 22 53.97 12.71 5.46
CA VAL A 22 53.80 11.28 5.11
C VAL A 22 52.94 10.57 6.13
N GLY A 23 53.14 10.85 7.43
CA GLY A 23 52.29 10.32 8.48
C GLY A 23 50.82 10.80 8.37
N PHE A 24 50.62 12.09 8.10
CA PHE A 24 49.28 12.66 7.90
C PHE A 24 48.57 12.14 6.65
N VAL A 25 49.31 12.02 5.54
CA VAL A 25 48.76 11.41 4.30
C VAL A 25 48.47 9.94 4.51
N GLY A 26 49.33 9.20 5.21
CA GLY A 26 49.10 7.80 5.56
C GLY A 26 47.89 7.62 6.47
N TYR A 27 47.74 8.48 7.46
CA TYR A 27 46.57 8.48 8.37
C TYR A 27 45.27 8.79 7.61
N ASN A 28 45.25 9.82 6.79
CA ASN A 28 44.07 10.16 6.00
C ASN A 28 43.73 9.11 4.94
N ARG A 29 44.74 8.46 4.36
CA ARG A 29 44.53 7.36 3.42
C ARG A 29 43.95 6.11 4.09
N ASN A 30 44.38 5.79 5.31
CA ASN A 30 43.78 4.71 6.09
C ASN A 30 42.38 5.08 6.56
N LYS A 31 42.16 6.31 7.03
CA LYS A 31 40.83 6.79 7.43
C LYS A 31 39.84 6.81 6.28
N ALA A 32 40.26 7.17 5.07
CA ALA A 32 39.41 7.10 3.87
C ALA A 32 39.06 5.66 3.47
N ARG A 33 39.96 4.69 3.73
CA ARG A 33 39.68 3.26 3.54
C ARG A 33 38.69 2.71 4.57
N ASP A 34 38.71 3.22 5.80
CA ASP A 34 37.80 2.85 6.87
C ASP A 34 36.42 3.49 6.75
N THR A 35 36.24 4.45 5.83
CA THR A 35 34.90 4.99 5.58
C THR A 35 34.04 4.02 4.76
N LEU A 36 32.75 3.98 5.05
CA LEU A 36 31.77 3.16 4.34
C LEU A 36 31.86 3.35 2.82
N ALA A 37 32.11 4.59 2.36
CA ALA A 37 32.27 4.94 0.95
C ALA A 37 33.56 4.33 0.34
N GLY A 38 34.68 4.34 1.09
CA GLY A 38 35.92 3.70 0.66
C GLY A 38 35.82 2.20 0.55
N GLN A 39 35.08 1.57 1.46
CA GLN A 39 34.83 0.12 1.44
C GLN A 39 33.91 -0.27 0.27
N ILE A 40 32.88 0.52 -0.01
CA ILE A 40 31.99 0.30 -1.17
C ILE A 40 32.77 0.50 -2.49
N ALA A 41 33.65 1.52 -2.55
CA ALA A 41 34.49 1.76 -3.73
C ALA A 41 35.52 0.63 -3.96
N ALA A 42 36.02 0.00 -2.89
CA ALA A 42 36.90 -1.16 -2.98
C ALA A 42 36.24 -2.41 -3.57
N LEU A 43 34.88 -2.49 -3.52
CA LEU A 43 34.06 -3.56 -4.08
C LEU A 43 33.46 -3.21 -5.45
N SER A 44 33.88 -2.09 -6.05
CA SER A 44 33.50 -1.75 -7.42
C SER A 44 34.03 -2.78 -8.41
N PRO A 45 33.31 -3.05 -9.55
CA PRO A 45 33.77 -3.98 -10.54
C PRO A 45 35.18 -3.65 -11.04
N GLY A 46 36.18 -4.40 -10.62
CA GLY A 46 37.59 -4.16 -10.92
C GLY A 46 38.55 -4.42 -9.76
N ASN A 47 38.10 -4.32 -8.51
CA ASN A 47 38.98 -4.54 -7.33
C ASN A 47 38.83 -5.91 -6.65
N GLY A 48 37.88 -6.74 -7.08
CA GLY A 48 37.59 -8.04 -6.45
C GLY A 48 37.06 -7.94 -5.02
N PRO A 49 36.62 -9.05 -4.43
CA PRO A 49 36.21 -9.12 -3.05
C PRO A 49 37.41 -9.00 -2.10
N PRO A 50 37.24 -8.47 -0.86
CA PRO A 50 38.30 -8.48 0.14
C PRO A 50 38.78 -9.90 0.45
N GLU A 51 40.09 -10.12 0.57
CA GLU A 51 40.70 -11.44 0.80
C GLU A 51 40.60 -11.89 2.27
N THR A 52 40.35 -10.97 3.22
CA THR A 52 40.27 -11.30 4.64
C THR A 52 38.85 -11.46 5.14
N ILE A 53 38.63 -12.34 6.14
CA ILE A 53 37.32 -12.56 6.78
C ILE A 53 36.77 -11.24 7.34
N GLU A 54 37.61 -10.42 7.97
CA GLU A 54 37.20 -9.13 8.54
C GLU A 54 36.84 -8.10 7.46
N GLY A 55 37.59 -8.09 6.37
CA GLY A 55 37.28 -7.29 5.18
C GLY A 55 35.92 -7.67 4.57
N LEU A 56 35.66 -8.97 4.44
CA LEU A 56 34.37 -9.47 3.93
C LEU A 56 33.19 -9.09 4.87
N ARG A 57 33.34 -9.26 6.19
CA ARG A 57 32.29 -8.86 7.17
C ARG A 57 32.00 -7.36 7.09
N THR A 58 33.01 -6.54 6.96
CA THR A 58 32.87 -5.10 6.85
C THR A 58 32.16 -4.70 5.55
N ALA A 59 32.54 -5.34 4.45
CA ALA A 59 31.90 -5.14 3.15
C ALA A 59 30.42 -5.55 3.17
N ILE A 60 30.09 -6.72 3.74
CA ILE A 60 28.73 -7.20 3.89
C ILE A 60 27.91 -6.17 4.67
N LYS A 61 28.37 -5.73 5.82
CA LYS A 61 27.69 -4.73 6.65
C LYS A 61 27.45 -3.41 5.91
N ALA A 62 28.40 -2.98 5.08
CA ALA A 62 28.28 -1.79 4.25
C ALA A 62 27.19 -1.93 3.18
N TYR A 63 27.13 -3.07 2.51
CA TYR A 63 26.09 -3.35 1.51
C TYR A 63 24.71 -3.51 2.16
N GLU A 64 24.61 -4.19 3.30
CA GLU A 64 23.37 -4.31 4.06
C GLU A 64 22.79 -2.93 4.44
N ALA A 65 23.65 -2.01 4.91
CA ALA A 65 23.24 -0.65 5.22
C ALA A 65 22.74 0.12 3.99
N LYS A 66 23.39 -0.04 2.84
CA LYS A 66 22.98 0.57 1.57
C LYS A 66 21.63 0.00 1.09
N ILE A 67 21.45 -1.32 1.16
CA ILE A 67 20.20 -1.98 0.82
C ILE A 67 19.09 -1.49 1.74
N ALA A 68 19.30 -1.44 3.06
CA ALA A 68 18.32 -0.95 4.02
C ALA A 68 17.88 0.50 3.72
N MET A 69 18.80 1.37 3.33
CA MET A 69 18.49 2.74 2.91
C MET A 69 17.63 2.77 1.64
N GLN A 70 18.00 2.02 0.61
CA GLN A 70 17.24 1.92 -0.63
C GLN A 70 15.82 1.36 -0.41
N VAL A 71 15.67 0.33 0.42
CA VAL A 71 14.36 -0.25 0.77
C VAL A 71 13.49 0.78 1.48
N LYS A 72 14.07 1.55 2.41
CA LYS A 72 13.36 2.63 3.10
C LYS A 72 12.87 3.71 2.13
N ASP A 73 13.71 4.17 1.21
CA ASP A 73 13.36 5.21 0.23
C ASP A 73 12.28 4.71 -0.73
N THR A 74 12.35 3.44 -1.12
CA THR A 74 11.36 2.78 -1.96
C THR A 74 9.99 2.72 -1.26
N ALA A 75 9.96 2.25 0.00
CA ALA A 75 8.74 2.20 0.79
C ALA A 75 8.15 3.60 1.02
N GLN A 76 8.97 4.60 1.31
CA GLN A 76 8.54 5.98 1.48
C GLN A 76 7.91 6.56 0.21
N THR A 77 8.47 6.23 -0.95
CA THR A 77 7.91 6.63 -2.26
C THR A 77 6.51 6.03 -2.45
N GLY A 78 6.31 4.75 -2.12
CA GLY A 78 4.99 4.10 -2.14
C GLY A 78 3.97 4.81 -1.24
N VAL A 79 4.38 5.20 -0.03
CA VAL A 79 3.55 5.97 0.90
C VAL A 79 3.13 7.33 0.30
N TYR A 80 4.04 8.05 -0.35
CA TYR A 80 3.70 9.33 -0.97
C TYR A 80 2.73 9.18 -2.13
N TYR A 81 2.87 8.15 -2.98
CA TYR A 81 1.89 7.86 -4.03
C TYR A 81 0.52 7.48 -3.45
N LYS A 82 0.45 6.73 -2.35
CA LYS A 82 -0.80 6.43 -1.63
C LYS A 82 -1.48 7.70 -1.12
N ILE A 83 -0.71 8.62 -0.51
CA ILE A 83 -1.23 9.90 -0.03
C ILE A 83 -1.74 10.74 -1.22
N LEU A 84 -0.99 10.80 -2.32
CA LEU A 84 -1.41 11.49 -3.54
C LEU A 84 -2.73 10.92 -4.06
N ALA A 85 -2.82 9.61 -4.21
CA ALA A 85 -4.04 8.94 -4.67
C ALA A 85 -5.25 9.27 -3.80
N ASN A 86 -5.08 9.25 -2.46
CA ASN A 86 -6.16 9.63 -1.54
C ASN A 86 -6.61 11.08 -1.76
N ARG A 87 -5.66 12.02 -1.89
CA ARG A 87 -5.98 13.43 -2.17
C ARG A 87 -6.69 13.64 -3.51
N LEU A 88 -6.33 12.85 -4.51
CA LEU A 88 -6.99 12.88 -5.83
C LEU A 88 -8.41 12.32 -5.73
N GLN A 89 -8.62 11.22 -5.00
CA GLN A 89 -9.95 10.67 -4.71
C GLN A 89 -10.84 11.69 -3.98
N ASP A 90 -10.33 12.34 -2.94
CA ASP A 90 -11.04 13.38 -2.18
C ASP A 90 -11.51 14.56 -3.07
N ARG A 91 -10.80 14.80 -4.19
CA ARG A 91 -11.15 15.83 -5.19
C ARG A 91 -11.99 15.31 -6.36
N GLY A 92 -12.35 14.03 -6.35
CA GLY A 92 -13.09 13.40 -7.44
C GLY A 92 -12.25 13.11 -8.70
N LEU A 93 -10.92 13.26 -8.64
CA LEU A 93 -10.00 13.04 -9.76
C LEU A 93 -9.61 11.55 -9.85
N HIS A 94 -10.62 10.68 -10.05
CA HIS A 94 -10.47 9.24 -9.96
C HIS A 94 -9.56 8.65 -11.04
N GLY A 95 -9.48 9.24 -12.23
CA GLY A 95 -8.56 8.80 -13.28
C GLY A 95 -7.11 8.99 -12.87
N GLU A 96 -6.74 10.20 -12.41
CA GLU A 96 -5.39 10.49 -11.90
C GLU A 96 -5.07 9.69 -10.62
N ALA A 97 -6.10 9.42 -9.79
CA ALA A 97 -5.95 8.57 -8.62
C ALA A 97 -5.56 7.14 -8.99
N LEU A 98 -6.12 6.57 -10.07
CA LEU A 98 -5.75 5.24 -10.56
C LEU A 98 -4.29 5.19 -11.02
N GLU A 99 -3.80 6.23 -11.71
CA GLU A 99 -2.37 6.33 -12.11
C GLU A 99 -1.45 6.40 -10.87
N ALA A 100 -1.83 7.19 -9.87
CA ALA A 100 -1.07 7.27 -8.63
C ALA A 100 -1.10 5.94 -7.84
N LEU A 101 -2.24 5.23 -7.83
CA LEU A 101 -2.39 3.92 -7.21
C LEU A 101 -1.54 2.85 -7.89
N GLU A 102 -1.45 2.85 -9.22
CA GLU A 102 -0.57 1.96 -9.96
C GLU A 102 0.88 2.13 -9.50
N LYS A 103 1.36 3.38 -9.37
CA LYS A 103 2.70 3.66 -8.83
C LYS A 103 2.84 3.23 -7.37
N ALA A 104 1.85 3.49 -6.52
CA ALA A 104 1.89 3.06 -5.12
C ALA A 104 1.98 1.52 -5.01
N ILE A 105 1.20 0.79 -5.80
CA ILE A 105 1.20 -0.69 -5.85
C ILE A 105 2.55 -1.23 -6.34
N TYR A 106 3.19 -0.57 -7.32
CA TYR A 106 4.52 -0.96 -7.77
C TYR A 106 5.54 -0.98 -6.61
N TYR A 107 5.45 -0.01 -5.68
CA TYR A 107 6.35 0.08 -4.53
C TYR A 107 5.89 -0.76 -3.32
N THR A 108 4.58 -0.94 -3.14
CA THR A 108 3.98 -1.65 -2.00
C THR A 108 2.84 -2.59 -2.45
N PRO A 109 3.15 -3.68 -3.17
CA PRO A 109 2.14 -4.51 -3.84
C PRO A 109 1.23 -5.31 -2.89
N THR A 110 1.62 -5.44 -1.62
CA THR A 110 0.90 -6.21 -0.60
C THR A 110 0.06 -5.36 0.35
N ASP A 111 -0.07 -4.04 0.10
CA ASP A 111 -0.96 -3.18 0.89
C ASP A 111 -2.42 -3.33 0.41
N PRO A 112 -3.30 -3.98 1.20
CA PRO A 112 -4.68 -4.21 0.78
C PRO A 112 -5.48 -2.91 0.57
N ALA A 113 -5.10 -1.83 1.26
CA ALA A 113 -5.78 -0.56 1.12
C ALA A 113 -5.60 0.07 -0.27
N LEU A 114 -4.45 -0.14 -0.92
CA LEU A 114 -4.22 0.35 -2.29
C LEU A 114 -5.17 -0.33 -3.28
N HIS A 115 -5.31 -1.64 -3.19
CA HIS A 115 -6.21 -2.40 -4.05
C HIS A 115 -7.68 -2.06 -3.79
N TYR A 116 -8.08 -1.83 -2.54
CA TYR A 116 -9.39 -1.30 -2.20
C TYR A 116 -9.62 0.08 -2.87
N MET A 117 -8.66 0.99 -2.79
CA MET A 117 -8.75 2.32 -3.40
C MET A 117 -8.86 2.25 -4.93
N VAL A 118 -8.19 1.28 -5.58
CA VAL A 118 -8.39 0.98 -7.02
C VAL A 118 -9.83 0.59 -7.26
N GLY A 119 -10.39 -0.33 -6.47
CA GLY A 119 -11.78 -0.75 -6.57
C GLY A 119 -12.76 0.41 -6.50
N VAL A 120 -12.58 1.32 -5.54
CA VAL A 120 -13.41 2.53 -5.38
C VAL A 120 -13.30 3.46 -6.59
N SER A 121 -12.07 3.83 -6.97
CA SER A 121 -11.88 4.76 -8.10
C SER A 121 -12.41 4.19 -9.42
N ALA A 122 -12.14 2.92 -9.69
CA ALA A 122 -12.62 2.27 -10.89
C ALA A 122 -14.16 2.15 -10.90
N GLY A 123 -14.79 1.79 -9.78
CA GLY A 123 -16.24 1.75 -9.67
C GLY A 123 -16.91 3.10 -9.94
N ILE A 124 -16.30 4.21 -9.51
CA ILE A 124 -16.80 5.57 -9.81
C ILE A 124 -16.57 5.93 -11.27
N MET A 125 -15.38 5.63 -11.82
CA MET A 125 -15.07 5.87 -13.24
C MET A 125 -16.02 5.12 -14.18
N ALA A 126 -16.45 3.90 -13.82
CA ALA A 126 -17.40 3.13 -14.60
C ALA A 126 -18.73 3.85 -14.82
N LYS A 127 -19.17 4.66 -13.83
CA LYS A 127 -20.44 5.42 -13.93
C LYS A 127 -20.36 6.61 -14.91
N SER A 128 -19.19 7.15 -15.14
CA SER A 128 -18.97 8.31 -16.02
C SER A 128 -18.43 7.93 -17.40
N ALA A 129 -17.79 6.78 -17.55
CA ALA A 129 -17.09 6.35 -18.76
C ALA A 129 -17.95 5.40 -19.61
N LEU A 130 -18.95 5.92 -20.31
CA LEU A 130 -19.94 5.14 -21.09
C LEU A 130 -19.31 4.05 -21.98
N ASN A 131 -18.25 4.36 -22.69
CA ASN A 131 -17.59 3.43 -23.63
C ASN A 131 -16.63 2.43 -22.95
N PHE A 132 -16.30 2.61 -21.67
CA PHE A 132 -15.33 1.80 -20.93
C PHE A 132 -15.90 1.24 -19.63
N LYS A 133 -17.22 1.27 -19.49
CA LYS A 133 -17.96 0.87 -18.30
C LYS A 133 -17.53 -0.51 -17.81
N ASP A 134 -17.56 -1.51 -18.68
CA ASP A 134 -17.23 -2.90 -18.35
C ASP A 134 -15.75 -3.05 -17.93
N LYS A 135 -14.85 -2.36 -18.63
CA LYS A 135 -13.42 -2.35 -18.25
C LYS A 135 -13.21 -1.83 -16.84
N TYR A 136 -13.89 -0.73 -16.49
CA TYR A 136 -13.75 -0.16 -15.14
C TYR A 136 -14.44 -1.00 -14.08
N TYR A 137 -15.56 -1.66 -14.36
CA TYR A 137 -16.16 -2.60 -13.43
C TYR A 137 -15.29 -3.84 -13.21
N THR A 138 -14.66 -4.37 -14.26
CA THR A 138 -13.67 -5.45 -14.13
C THR A 138 -12.50 -5.02 -13.24
N LEU A 139 -11.96 -3.82 -13.47
CA LEU A 139 -10.88 -3.28 -12.63
C LEU A 139 -11.30 -3.08 -11.17
N ALA A 140 -12.57 -2.67 -10.93
CA ALA A 140 -13.11 -2.52 -9.59
C ALA A 140 -13.23 -3.88 -8.89
N GLU A 141 -13.76 -4.88 -9.57
CA GLU A 141 -13.88 -6.26 -9.09
C GLU A 141 -12.51 -6.83 -8.71
N GLU A 142 -11.53 -6.74 -9.62
CA GLU A 142 -10.16 -7.20 -9.39
C GLU A 142 -9.51 -6.49 -8.19
N GLY A 143 -9.70 -5.18 -8.07
CA GLY A 143 -9.21 -4.40 -6.94
C GLY A 143 -9.78 -4.87 -5.60
N TYR A 144 -11.09 -5.04 -5.50
CA TYR A 144 -11.72 -5.54 -4.27
C TYR A 144 -11.32 -6.97 -3.96
N LEU A 145 -11.32 -7.88 -4.94
CA LEU A 145 -10.90 -9.27 -4.76
C LEU A 145 -9.44 -9.35 -4.29
N ARG A 146 -8.56 -8.54 -4.88
CA ARG A 146 -7.15 -8.50 -4.46
C ARG A 146 -7.01 -7.99 -3.04
N ALA A 147 -7.73 -6.93 -2.66
CA ALA A 147 -7.72 -6.43 -1.29
C ALA A 147 -8.18 -7.49 -0.28
N ILE A 148 -9.25 -8.24 -0.61
CA ILE A 148 -9.77 -9.35 0.21
C ILE A 148 -8.76 -10.50 0.31
N SER A 149 -8.04 -10.82 -0.77
CA SER A 149 -7.03 -11.89 -0.76
C SER A 149 -5.81 -11.54 0.08
N LEU A 150 -5.49 -10.25 0.24
CA LEU A 150 -4.38 -9.77 1.06
C LEU A 150 -4.75 -9.63 2.54
N ASP A 151 -5.99 -9.25 2.82
CA ASP A 151 -6.55 -9.19 4.17
C ASP A 151 -8.00 -9.67 4.16
N GLU A 152 -8.19 -10.90 4.56
CA GLU A 152 -9.50 -11.56 4.57
C GLU A 152 -10.49 -10.92 5.54
N ARG A 153 -10.05 -10.13 6.52
CA ARG A 153 -10.87 -9.42 7.49
C ARG A 153 -11.11 -7.95 7.14
N TYR A 154 -10.65 -7.50 5.98
CA TYR A 154 -10.84 -6.12 5.54
C TYR A 154 -12.30 -5.90 5.08
N VAL A 155 -13.09 -5.32 5.95
CA VAL A 155 -14.55 -5.15 5.79
C VAL A 155 -14.91 -4.31 4.56
N ARG A 156 -14.18 -3.21 4.31
CA ARG A 156 -14.53 -2.26 3.24
C ARG A 156 -14.59 -2.88 1.84
N PRO A 157 -13.60 -3.65 1.38
CA PRO A 157 -13.70 -4.29 0.06
C PRO A 157 -14.77 -5.40 0.00
N LEU A 158 -15.08 -6.09 1.12
CA LEU A 158 -16.19 -7.04 1.17
C LEU A 158 -17.53 -6.35 0.89
N TYR A 159 -17.78 -5.23 1.55
CA TYR A 159 -18.95 -4.39 1.29
C TYR A 159 -18.94 -3.83 -0.14
N GLY A 160 -17.81 -3.23 -0.58
CA GLY A 160 -17.67 -2.64 -1.93
C GLY A 160 -17.93 -3.64 -3.04
N LEU A 161 -17.45 -4.88 -2.91
CA LEU A 161 -17.71 -5.96 -3.85
C LEU A 161 -19.18 -6.39 -3.83
N GLY A 162 -19.79 -6.46 -2.64
CA GLY A 162 -21.22 -6.73 -2.50
C GLY A 162 -22.08 -5.69 -3.19
N VAL A 163 -21.77 -4.41 -3.02
CA VAL A 163 -22.45 -3.30 -3.74
C VAL A 163 -22.27 -3.41 -5.24
N LEU A 164 -21.05 -3.64 -5.71
CA LEU A 164 -20.73 -3.80 -7.13
C LEU A 164 -21.54 -4.94 -7.77
N TYR A 165 -21.57 -6.09 -7.13
CA TYR A 165 -22.31 -7.26 -7.62
C TYR A 165 -23.82 -7.06 -7.60
N THR A 166 -24.36 -6.45 -6.55
CA THR A 166 -25.80 -6.28 -6.40
C THR A 166 -26.37 -5.25 -7.37
N PHE A 167 -25.73 -4.08 -7.47
CA PHE A 167 -26.34 -2.93 -8.16
C PHE A 167 -25.80 -2.68 -9.54
N GLU A 168 -24.55 -3.04 -9.81
CA GLU A 168 -23.89 -2.66 -11.04
C GLU A 168 -23.76 -3.83 -12.04
N LEU A 169 -23.48 -5.04 -11.52
CA LEU A 169 -23.24 -6.23 -12.35
C LEU A 169 -24.43 -7.19 -12.42
N GLY A 170 -25.48 -7.00 -11.60
CA GLY A 170 -26.64 -7.91 -11.55
C GLY A 170 -26.30 -9.32 -11.03
N ARG A 171 -25.20 -9.47 -10.31
CA ARG A 171 -24.66 -10.73 -9.78
C ARG A 171 -24.99 -10.89 -8.28
N SER A 172 -26.26 -10.61 -7.89
CA SER A 172 -26.69 -10.53 -6.51
C SER A 172 -26.44 -11.83 -5.72
N ARG A 173 -26.51 -13.00 -6.37
CA ARG A 173 -26.20 -14.28 -5.73
C ARG A 173 -24.75 -14.35 -5.26
N GLU A 174 -23.84 -13.79 -6.02
CA GLU A 174 -22.41 -13.74 -5.70
C GLU A 174 -22.08 -12.66 -4.66
N ALA A 175 -22.92 -11.64 -4.49
CA ALA A 175 -22.77 -10.62 -3.47
C ALA A 175 -22.96 -11.17 -2.04
N ILE A 176 -23.91 -12.10 -1.87
CA ILE A 176 -24.37 -12.62 -0.56
C ILE A 176 -23.21 -13.11 0.32
N PRO A 177 -22.31 -14.00 -0.12
CA PRO A 177 -21.22 -14.50 0.72
C PRO A 177 -20.27 -13.39 1.22
N TYR A 178 -20.00 -12.38 0.40
CA TYR A 178 -19.13 -11.24 0.78
C TYR A 178 -19.82 -10.32 1.79
N LEU A 179 -21.10 -10.01 1.58
CA LEU A 179 -21.89 -9.20 2.51
C LEU A 179 -22.08 -9.90 3.84
N SER A 180 -22.40 -11.20 3.82
CA SER A 180 -22.54 -12.02 5.05
C SER A 180 -21.22 -12.07 5.83
N ARG A 181 -20.08 -12.20 5.13
CA ARG A 181 -18.76 -12.17 5.76
C ARG A 181 -18.44 -10.78 6.34
N SER A 182 -18.78 -9.70 5.63
CA SER A 182 -18.66 -8.33 6.13
C SER A 182 -19.39 -8.15 7.44
N LEU A 183 -20.67 -8.58 7.51
CA LEU A 183 -21.51 -8.50 8.71
C LEU A 183 -21.01 -9.37 9.85
N ALA A 184 -20.44 -10.54 9.56
CA ALA A 184 -19.85 -11.40 10.58
C ALA A 184 -18.60 -10.78 11.25
N ILE A 185 -17.89 -9.91 10.53
CA ILE A 185 -16.72 -9.19 11.06
C ILE A 185 -17.14 -7.90 11.77
N SER A 186 -18.03 -7.13 11.16
CA SER A 186 -18.53 -5.86 11.68
C SER A 186 -19.98 -5.65 11.26
N PRO A 187 -20.94 -5.86 12.14
CA PRO A 187 -22.35 -5.60 11.87
C PRO A 187 -22.58 -4.12 11.51
N ASP A 188 -23.26 -3.88 10.38
CA ASP A 188 -23.52 -2.57 9.85
C ASP A 188 -24.84 -2.53 9.08
N VAL A 189 -25.65 -1.49 9.33
CA VAL A 189 -27.01 -1.36 8.78
C VAL A 189 -27.00 -1.23 7.26
N ASP A 190 -26.06 -0.47 6.71
CA ASP A 190 -25.99 -0.25 5.27
C ASP A 190 -25.64 -1.56 4.53
N THR A 191 -24.73 -2.35 5.11
CA THR A 191 -24.40 -3.68 4.62
C THR A 191 -25.62 -4.64 4.70
N MET A 192 -26.41 -4.56 5.77
CA MET A 192 -27.65 -5.35 5.89
C MET A 192 -28.66 -4.96 4.80
N PHE A 193 -28.84 -3.68 4.49
CA PHE A 193 -29.71 -3.24 3.41
C PHE A 193 -29.26 -3.81 2.03
N VAL A 194 -27.95 -3.78 1.75
CA VAL A 194 -27.44 -4.36 0.50
C VAL A 194 -27.65 -5.87 0.48
N LEU A 195 -27.48 -6.57 1.60
CA LEU A 195 -27.74 -8.01 1.70
C LEU A 195 -29.22 -8.33 1.50
N ALA A 196 -30.13 -7.59 2.13
CA ALA A 196 -31.57 -7.76 1.93
C ALA A 196 -31.95 -7.52 0.47
N ARG A 197 -31.38 -6.49 -0.15
CA ARG A 197 -31.56 -6.22 -1.58
C ARG A 197 -31.05 -7.34 -2.46
N SER A 198 -29.87 -7.92 -2.12
CA SER A 198 -29.32 -9.05 -2.86
C SER A 198 -30.24 -10.28 -2.80
N TYR A 199 -30.81 -10.59 -1.65
CA TYR A 199 -31.81 -11.65 -1.51
C TYR A 199 -33.08 -11.35 -2.31
N TYR A 200 -33.59 -10.12 -2.26
CA TYR A 200 -34.74 -9.71 -3.04
C TYR A 200 -34.52 -9.90 -4.55
N MET A 201 -33.35 -9.52 -5.05
CA MET A 201 -33.02 -9.61 -6.49
C MET A 201 -32.91 -11.04 -7.01
N ILE A 202 -32.70 -12.02 -6.15
CA ILE A 202 -32.70 -13.45 -6.49
C ILE A 202 -33.98 -14.16 -6.08
N GLU A 203 -35.04 -13.40 -5.74
CA GLU A 203 -36.36 -13.88 -5.34
C GLU A 203 -36.38 -14.70 -4.03
N ALA A 204 -35.30 -14.60 -3.24
CA ALA A 204 -35.22 -15.17 -1.88
C ALA A 204 -35.93 -14.24 -0.90
N TYR A 205 -37.24 -14.14 -1.04
CA TYR A 205 -38.07 -13.15 -0.34
C TYR A 205 -38.14 -13.38 1.18
N GLN A 206 -38.14 -14.63 1.63
CA GLN A 206 -38.13 -14.96 3.04
C GLN A 206 -36.87 -14.46 3.73
N GLU A 207 -35.71 -14.71 3.12
CA GLU A 207 -34.41 -14.24 3.61
C GLU A 207 -34.33 -12.70 3.58
N ALA A 208 -34.82 -12.05 2.53
CA ALA A 208 -34.91 -10.60 2.47
C ALA A 208 -35.76 -10.02 3.62
N ALA A 209 -36.96 -10.57 3.86
CA ALA A 209 -37.83 -10.13 4.93
C ALA A 209 -37.20 -10.32 6.32
N GLU A 210 -36.44 -11.40 6.53
CA GLU A 210 -35.76 -11.65 7.81
C GLU A 210 -34.60 -10.67 8.02
N VAL A 211 -33.82 -10.34 6.99
CA VAL A 211 -32.77 -9.32 7.10
C VAL A 211 -33.37 -7.94 7.39
N TYR A 212 -34.47 -7.55 6.75
CA TYR A 212 -35.17 -6.29 7.08
C TYR A 212 -35.66 -6.26 8.51
N LYS A 213 -36.20 -7.39 9.03
CA LYS A 213 -36.58 -7.51 10.44
C LYS A 213 -35.38 -7.34 11.38
N GLN A 214 -34.23 -7.89 11.03
CA GLN A 214 -32.96 -7.68 11.78
C GLN A 214 -32.56 -6.22 11.80
N ILE A 215 -32.64 -5.49 10.67
CA ILE A 215 -32.36 -4.05 10.61
C ILE A 215 -33.24 -3.27 11.58
N ILE A 216 -34.56 -3.54 11.60
CA ILE A 216 -35.52 -2.88 12.50
C ILE A 216 -35.12 -3.03 13.96
N GLY A 217 -34.64 -4.21 14.35
CA GLY A 217 -34.22 -4.49 15.75
C GLY A 217 -32.82 -3.96 16.06
N PHE A 218 -31.97 -3.78 15.06
CA PHE A 218 -30.56 -3.41 15.23
C PHE A 218 -30.33 -1.90 15.27
N THR A 219 -30.95 -1.14 14.35
CA THR A 219 -30.74 0.31 14.27
C THR A 219 -31.65 1.07 15.23
N LYS A 220 -31.09 2.19 15.80
CA LYS A 220 -31.88 3.15 16.57
C LYS A 220 -32.31 4.36 15.72
N ASP A 221 -31.88 4.44 14.47
CA ASP A 221 -32.24 5.49 13.54
C ASP A 221 -33.67 5.25 13.03
N PRO A 222 -34.63 6.12 13.34
CA PRO A 222 -36.04 5.94 12.96
C PRO A 222 -36.23 6.01 11.44
N VAL A 223 -35.38 6.71 10.69
CA VAL A 223 -35.47 6.77 9.23
C VAL A 223 -35.15 5.40 8.65
N LYS A 224 -34.04 4.80 9.07
CA LYS A 224 -33.62 3.46 8.64
C LYS A 224 -34.60 2.37 9.13
N GLN A 225 -35.18 2.53 10.32
CA GLN A 225 -36.24 1.61 10.81
C GLN A 225 -37.48 1.66 9.91
N ASN A 226 -37.98 2.86 9.59
CA ASN A 226 -39.14 3.04 8.74
C ASN A 226 -38.89 2.52 7.31
N GLU A 227 -37.71 2.76 6.76
CA GLU A 227 -37.30 2.23 5.45
C GLU A 227 -37.30 0.68 5.46
N ALA A 228 -36.68 0.09 6.48
CA ALA A 228 -36.65 -1.36 6.62
C ALA A 228 -38.05 -1.96 6.82
N GLN A 229 -38.95 -1.27 7.58
CA GLN A 229 -40.34 -1.67 7.73
C GLN A 229 -41.09 -1.65 6.39
N ALA A 230 -40.96 -0.57 5.61
CA ALA A 230 -41.63 -0.44 4.32
C ALA A 230 -41.15 -1.52 3.34
N ASN A 231 -39.84 -1.72 3.26
CA ASN A 231 -39.26 -2.74 2.38
C ASN A 231 -39.63 -4.15 2.82
N ARG A 232 -39.69 -4.42 4.13
CA ARG A 232 -40.15 -5.71 4.68
C ARG A 232 -41.60 -5.96 4.30
N GLN A 233 -42.50 -4.96 4.47
CA GLN A 233 -43.91 -5.13 4.14
C GLN A 233 -44.10 -5.42 2.66
N MET A 234 -43.43 -4.67 1.78
CA MET A 234 -43.44 -4.93 0.33
C MET A 234 -43.07 -6.38 -0.02
N VAL A 235 -42.04 -6.90 0.63
CA VAL A 235 -41.60 -8.30 0.43
C VAL A 235 -42.63 -9.30 0.95
N LEU A 236 -43.25 -9.03 2.12
CA LEU A 236 -44.30 -9.89 2.68
C LEU A 236 -45.53 -9.90 1.82
N ASP A 237 -45.91 -8.78 1.22
CA ASP A 237 -47.04 -8.71 0.29
C ASP A 237 -46.80 -9.58 -0.96
N ILE A 238 -45.56 -9.67 -1.46
CA ILE A 238 -45.20 -10.61 -2.53
C ILE A 238 -45.29 -12.08 -2.10
N ILE A 239 -44.92 -12.38 -0.86
CA ILE A 239 -44.98 -13.77 -0.33
C ILE A 239 -46.41 -14.23 -0.14
N HIS A 240 -47.32 -13.36 0.28
CA HIS A 240 -48.70 -13.69 0.63
C HIS A 240 -49.69 -13.44 -0.50
N GLY A 241 -49.29 -12.79 -1.60
CA GLY A 241 -49.95 -12.65 -2.90
C GLY A 241 -51.17 -12.05 -3.03
#